data_73b5dcbef5984461e2d09fd0031eda8d
#
_entry.id   73b5dcbef5984461e2d09fd0031eda8d
#
_cell.length_a   1.000
_cell.length_b   1.000
_cell.length_c   1.000
_cell.angle_alpha   90.00
_cell.angle_beta   90.00
_cell.angle_gamma   90.00
#
_symmetry.space_group_name_H-M   'P 1'
#
loop_
_entity.id
_entity.type
_entity.pdbx_description
1 polymer ?
#
loop_
_entity_poly.entity_id
_entity_poly.type
_entity_poly.pdbx_seq_one_letter_code
_entity_poly.pdbx_strand_id
1 'polypeptide(L)'
;SKKKVLLDSGWAYNWMDECFKREGIDKMLANKQIDMLIISHEHFDHFWGLPVTVKYYPDIPMYVPEGFYQEGFRYIQDSGYRGKYTVVKPGLNPLFPGFATYVFAIPIICRVYGEQSIYFNVKDAGMVSVTGCCHQSIIQFAETARATIQYKKNFGVYGGLHISPFEDWDPKNDDLVISMKRYGFDKVGCNHCTGIICAKKFIEAGYPVVQGTARFRTKDKRSEDISCRERVYISVDAESLKTKE
;
A
#
# COMPACT_ATOMS: atom_id res chain seq x y z
N SER A 1 -10.47 -14.88 13.17
CA SER A 1 -11.34 -13.91 12.50
C SER A 1 -10.63 -13.33 11.29
N LYS A 2 -11.35 -13.19 10.18
CA LYS A 2 -10.79 -12.58 8.97
C LYS A 2 -10.80 -11.07 9.13
N LYS A 3 -9.63 -10.45 9.29
CA LYS A 3 -9.50 -8.99 9.32
C LYS A 3 -9.53 -8.42 7.91
N LYS A 4 -10.19 -7.27 7.76
CA LYS A 4 -10.24 -6.49 6.52
C LYS A 4 -9.63 -5.13 6.79
N VAL A 5 -8.60 -4.81 6.05
CA VAL A 5 -7.86 -3.55 6.17
C VAL A 5 -8.03 -2.75 4.89
N LEU A 6 -8.34 -1.48 5.02
CA LEU A 6 -8.28 -0.52 3.92
C LEU A 6 -6.94 0.22 4.02
N LEU A 7 -6.16 0.19 2.94
CA LEU A 7 -4.96 1.00 2.80
C LEU A 7 -5.27 2.19 1.93
N ASP A 8 -5.04 3.37 2.48
CA ASP A 8 -5.30 4.67 1.89
C ASP A 8 -6.78 4.97 1.57
N SER A 9 -7.08 6.20 1.32
CA SER A 9 -8.41 6.69 0.98
C SER A 9 -8.50 7.32 -0.41
N GLY A 10 -7.36 7.37 -1.11
CA GLY A 10 -7.31 7.90 -2.48
C GLY A 10 -7.50 9.41 -2.55
N TRP A 11 -7.95 9.87 -3.70
CA TRP A 11 -8.15 11.27 -4.04
C TRP A 11 -9.52 11.48 -4.71
N ALA A 12 -9.91 12.75 -4.94
CA ALA A 12 -11.09 13.14 -5.72
C ALA A 12 -12.41 12.49 -5.23
N TYR A 13 -13.10 13.22 -4.35
CA TYR A 13 -14.31 12.75 -3.65
C TYR A 13 -15.30 11.98 -4.54
N ASN A 14 -15.76 12.57 -5.64
CA ASN A 14 -16.79 11.96 -6.49
C ASN A 14 -16.30 10.64 -7.12
N TRP A 15 -15.06 10.63 -7.60
CA TRP A 15 -14.45 9.43 -8.18
C TRP A 15 -14.32 8.30 -7.15
N MET A 16 -13.85 8.62 -5.95
CA MET A 16 -13.71 7.63 -4.88
C MET A 16 -15.07 7.09 -4.41
N ASP A 17 -16.08 7.96 -4.31
CA ASP A 17 -17.44 7.55 -3.95
C ASP A 17 -18.03 6.57 -4.99
N GLU A 18 -17.85 6.86 -6.27
CA GLU A 18 -18.25 5.95 -7.36
C GLU A 18 -17.48 4.63 -7.33
N CYS A 19 -16.16 4.67 -7.12
CA CYS A 19 -15.35 3.47 -6.99
C CYS A 19 -15.78 2.62 -5.80
N PHE A 20 -16.03 3.22 -4.64
CA PHE A 20 -16.48 2.50 -3.45
C PHE A 20 -17.83 1.81 -3.68
N LYS A 21 -18.78 2.50 -4.31
CA LYS A 21 -20.07 1.91 -4.67
C LYS A 21 -19.93 0.77 -5.66
N ARG A 22 -19.13 0.97 -6.72
CA ARG A 22 -18.91 -0.04 -7.75
C ARG A 22 -18.29 -1.32 -7.18
N GLU A 23 -17.36 -1.17 -6.23
CA GLU A 23 -16.65 -2.29 -5.61
C GLU A 23 -17.35 -2.81 -4.34
N GLY A 24 -18.44 -2.18 -3.91
CA GLY A 24 -19.19 -2.55 -2.70
C GLY A 24 -18.45 -2.21 -1.40
N ILE A 25 -17.44 -1.37 -1.46
CA ILE A 25 -16.67 -0.90 -0.29
C ILE A 25 -17.54 0.00 0.58
N ASP A 26 -18.40 0.81 -0.04
CA ASP A 26 -19.40 1.65 0.63
C ASP A 26 -20.25 0.85 1.61
N LYS A 27 -20.78 -0.30 1.16
CA LYS A 27 -21.58 -1.21 1.99
C LYS A 27 -20.75 -1.87 3.09
N MET A 28 -19.52 -2.24 2.76
CA MET A 28 -18.62 -2.84 3.75
C MET A 28 -18.26 -1.84 4.86
N LEU A 29 -18.04 -0.58 4.52
CA LEU A 29 -17.80 0.49 5.48
C LEU A 29 -19.04 0.76 6.33
N ALA A 30 -20.20 0.98 5.68
CA ALA A 30 -21.47 1.26 6.38
C ALA A 30 -21.88 0.14 7.36
N ASN A 31 -21.56 -1.10 7.03
CA ASN A 31 -21.81 -2.26 7.90
C ASN A 31 -20.65 -2.57 8.86
N LYS A 32 -19.66 -1.68 8.98
CA LYS A 32 -18.45 -1.85 9.84
C LYS A 32 -17.73 -3.17 9.60
N GLN A 33 -17.71 -3.64 8.35
CA GLN A 33 -17.03 -4.87 7.95
C GLN A 33 -15.55 -4.66 7.61
N ILE A 34 -15.09 -3.41 7.57
CA ILE A 34 -13.68 -3.04 7.46
C ILE A 34 -13.21 -2.72 8.87
N ASP A 35 -12.20 -3.44 9.33
CA ASP A 35 -11.73 -3.35 10.72
C ASP A 35 -10.90 -2.10 10.99
N MET A 36 -10.20 -1.59 9.97
CA MET A 36 -9.35 -0.41 10.11
C MET A 36 -8.99 0.22 8.76
N LEU A 37 -8.68 1.51 8.82
CA LEU A 37 -8.04 2.28 7.76
C LEU A 37 -6.59 2.56 8.15
N ILE A 38 -5.67 2.29 7.24
CA ILE A 38 -4.27 2.66 7.36
C ILE A 38 -3.98 3.70 6.29
N ILE A 39 -3.50 4.89 6.66
CA ILE A 39 -3.03 5.89 5.71
C ILE A 39 -1.52 5.73 5.57
N SER A 40 -1.05 5.46 4.36
CA SER A 40 0.37 5.23 4.12
C SER A 40 1.20 6.49 4.38
N HIS A 41 0.79 7.63 3.85
CA HIS A 41 1.44 8.92 4.01
C HIS A 41 0.51 10.08 3.62
N GLU A 42 0.96 11.32 3.80
CA GLU A 42 0.12 12.52 3.72
C GLU A 42 -0.03 13.11 2.30
N HIS A 43 0.40 12.43 1.23
CA HIS A 43 0.15 12.91 -0.11
C HIS A 43 -1.34 12.87 -0.46
N PHE A 44 -1.76 13.86 -1.26
CA PHE A 44 -3.17 14.10 -1.58
C PHE A 44 -3.88 12.90 -2.22
N ASP A 45 -3.19 12.16 -3.06
CA ASP A 45 -3.72 11.01 -3.78
C ASP A 45 -3.85 9.72 -2.93
N HIS A 46 -3.35 9.75 -1.71
CA HIS A 46 -3.51 8.71 -0.68
C HIS A 46 -4.49 9.10 0.42
N PHE A 47 -4.64 10.39 0.67
CA PHE A 47 -5.27 10.88 1.88
C PHE A 47 -6.52 11.76 1.66
N TRP A 48 -6.59 12.54 0.56
CA TRP A 48 -7.67 13.52 0.39
C TRP A 48 -9.04 12.91 0.06
N GLY A 49 -9.11 11.62 -0.24
CA GLY A 49 -10.37 10.90 -0.34
C GLY A 49 -10.99 10.49 1.00
N LEU A 50 -10.34 10.83 2.14
CA LEU A 50 -10.82 10.50 3.48
C LEU A 50 -12.30 10.85 3.74
N PRO A 51 -12.84 12.00 3.29
CA PRO A 51 -14.26 12.32 3.48
C PRO A 51 -15.21 11.25 2.91
N VAL A 52 -14.82 10.52 1.88
CA VAL A 52 -15.63 9.41 1.34
C VAL A 52 -15.66 8.23 2.30
N THR A 53 -14.52 7.84 2.85
CA THR A 53 -14.46 6.77 3.86
C THR A 53 -15.28 7.14 5.09
N VAL A 54 -15.09 8.36 5.59
CA VAL A 54 -15.78 8.90 6.77
C VAL A 54 -17.29 9.04 6.56
N LYS A 55 -17.74 9.37 5.36
CA LYS A 55 -19.17 9.40 5.00
C LYS A 55 -19.87 8.08 5.33
N TYR A 56 -19.23 6.96 5.10
CA TYR A 56 -19.80 5.64 5.32
C TYR A 56 -19.46 5.04 6.68
N TYR A 57 -18.27 5.39 7.23
CA TYR A 57 -17.82 4.89 8.53
C TYR A 57 -17.10 5.99 9.32
N PRO A 58 -17.86 6.90 10.00
CA PRO A 58 -17.31 8.10 10.64
C PRO A 58 -16.32 7.83 11.78
N ASP A 59 -16.38 6.69 12.40
CA ASP A 59 -15.57 6.28 13.54
C ASP A 59 -14.65 5.08 13.25
N ILE A 60 -14.32 4.85 11.98
CA ILE A 60 -13.40 3.76 11.58
C ILE A 60 -12.08 3.86 12.35
N PRO A 61 -11.58 2.77 12.97
CA PRO A 61 -10.23 2.78 13.54
C PRO A 61 -9.21 3.17 12.47
N MET A 62 -8.44 4.24 12.72
CA MET A 62 -7.52 4.79 11.73
C MET A 62 -6.09 4.85 12.28
N TYR A 63 -5.14 4.52 11.44
CA TYR A 63 -3.72 4.52 11.74
C TYR A 63 -3.00 5.44 10.75
N VAL A 64 -2.31 6.46 11.26
CA VAL A 64 -1.52 7.41 10.48
C VAL A 64 -0.06 7.35 10.92
N PRO A 65 0.92 7.48 10.02
CA PRO A 65 2.32 7.45 10.42
C PRO A 65 2.69 8.70 11.21
N GLU A 66 3.63 8.54 12.13
CA GLU A 66 4.26 9.70 12.75
C GLU A 66 4.95 10.55 11.67
N GLY A 67 4.73 11.85 11.74
CA GLY A 67 5.26 12.81 10.78
C GLY A 67 4.20 13.64 10.07
N PHE A 68 2.92 13.31 10.22
CA PHE A 68 1.84 14.16 9.72
C PHE A 68 1.97 15.58 10.27
N TYR A 69 1.75 16.55 9.40
CA TYR A 69 1.72 17.98 9.79
C TYR A 69 0.39 18.32 10.46
N GLN A 70 0.35 19.48 11.11
CA GLN A 70 -0.88 19.95 11.75
C GLN A 70 -2.04 20.11 10.77
N GLU A 71 -1.73 20.48 9.53
CA GLU A 71 -2.71 20.59 8.44
C GLU A 71 -3.38 19.23 8.13
N GLY A 72 -2.62 18.15 8.12
CA GLY A 72 -3.17 16.81 7.93
C GLY A 72 -4.09 16.40 9.08
N PHE A 73 -3.72 16.66 10.32
CA PHE A 73 -4.60 16.41 11.46
C PHE A 73 -5.86 17.29 11.45
N ARG A 74 -5.75 18.53 11.01
CA ARG A 74 -6.92 19.41 10.79
C ARG A 74 -7.82 18.83 9.70
N TYR A 75 -7.24 18.38 8.59
CA TYR A 75 -8.00 17.75 7.51
C TYR A 75 -8.77 16.50 7.97
N ILE A 76 -8.19 15.68 8.86
CA ILE A 76 -8.91 14.56 9.47
C ILE A 76 -10.16 15.05 10.21
N GLN A 77 -10.05 16.11 11.00
CA GLN A 77 -11.18 16.68 11.73
C GLN A 77 -12.24 17.26 10.78
N ASP A 78 -11.79 18.05 9.80
CA ASP A 78 -12.65 18.72 8.82
C ASP A 78 -13.38 17.72 7.90
N SER A 79 -12.82 16.51 7.71
CA SER A 79 -13.46 15.43 6.98
C SER A 79 -14.73 14.87 7.66
N GLY A 80 -15.02 15.28 8.91
CA GLY A 80 -16.12 14.77 9.71
C GLY A 80 -15.79 13.48 10.48
N TYR A 81 -14.51 13.14 10.60
CA TYR A 81 -14.05 11.98 11.36
C TYR A 81 -14.40 12.12 12.84
N ARG A 82 -15.00 11.08 13.44
CA ARG A 82 -15.48 11.07 14.83
C ARG A 82 -14.79 10.01 15.69
N GLY A 83 -13.92 9.21 15.11
CA GLY A 83 -13.20 8.15 15.81
C GLY A 83 -11.96 8.65 16.55
N LYS A 84 -11.16 7.69 17.00
CA LYS A 84 -9.82 7.93 17.51
C LYS A 84 -8.82 7.37 16.49
N TYR A 85 -7.92 8.20 16.02
CA TYR A 85 -6.79 7.74 15.21
C TYR A 85 -5.59 7.42 16.11
N THR A 86 -4.77 6.49 15.65
CA THR A 86 -3.50 6.12 16.26
C THR A 86 -2.36 6.67 15.42
N VAL A 87 -1.49 7.47 16.02
CA VAL A 87 -0.23 7.88 15.40
C VAL A 87 0.78 6.75 15.60
N VAL A 88 1.19 6.14 14.50
CA VAL A 88 2.09 4.99 14.49
C VAL A 88 3.53 5.46 14.50
N LYS A 89 4.32 4.97 15.44
CA LYS A 89 5.72 5.36 15.64
C LYS A 89 6.64 4.78 14.58
N PRO A 90 7.80 5.40 14.32
CA PRO A 90 8.84 4.84 13.45
C PRO A 90 9.22 3.41 13.85
N GLY A 91 9.53 2.59 12.85
CA GLY A 91 9.89 1.19 13.03
C GLY A 91 8.74 0.22 12.84
N LEU A 92 8.93 -1.02 13.29
CA LEU A 92 7.96 -2.12 13.13
C LEU A 92 6.89 -2.04 14.22
N ASN A 93 5.63 -2.05 13.79
CA ASN A 93 4.47 -1.97 14.66
C ASN A 93 3.50 -3.13 14.37
N PRO A 94 3.55 -4.22 15.15
CA PRO A 94 2.56 -5.28 15.04
C PRO A 94 1.16 -4.77 15.42
N LEU A 95 0.19 -4.91 14.52
CA LEU A 95 -1.20 -4.50 14.78
C LEU A 95 -2.08 -5.67 15.20
N PHE A 96 -1.84 -6.83 14.63
CA PHE A 96 -2.47 -8.10 15.03
C PHE A 96 -1.59 -9.27 14.56
N PRO A 97 -1.81 -10.50 15.07
CA PRO A 97 -0.99 -11.64 14.70
C PRO A 97 -0.86 -11.83 13.18
N GLY A 98 0.38 -11.94 12.70
CA GLY A 98 0.69 -12.11 11.28
C GLY A 98 0.68 -10.84 10.44
N PHE A 99 0.44 -9.66 11.04
CA PHE A 99 0.32 -8.40 10.32
C PHE A 99 0.98 -7.25 11.10
N ALA A 100 1.83 -6.52 10.43
CA ALA A 100 2.49 -5.35 11.00
C ALA A 100 2.56 -4.21 9.98
N THR A 101 2.62 -2.98 10.46
CA THR A 101 3.06 -1.86 9.67
C THR A 101 4.51 -1.50 10.04
N TYR A 102 5.23 -0.91 9.12
CA TYR A 102 6.53 -0.31 9.37
C TYR A 102 6.49 1.16 8.95
N VAL A 103 6.83 2.05 9.86
CA VAL A 103 6.93 3.48 9.58
C VAL A 103 8.37 3.85 9.29
N PHE A 104 8.61 4.31 8.07
CA PHE A 104 9.87 4.88 7.61
C PHE A 104 9.88 6.38 7.91
N ALA A 105 10.74 6.81 8.82
CA ALA A 105 10.88 8.20 9.21
C ALA A 105 11.77 8.96 8.19
N ILE A 106 11.26 9.20 7.02
CA ILE A 106 11.97 9.81 5.88
C ILE A 106 11.28 11.08 5.41
N PRO A 107 12.04 12.09 4.98
CA PRO A 107 11.48 13.21 4.23
C PRO A 107 11.06 12.75 2.83
N ILE A 108 9.91 13.23 2.40
CA ILE A 108 9.31 12.92 1.12
C ILE A 108 9.08 14.24 0.37
N ILE A 109 9.00 14.18 -0.96
CA ILE A 109 8.70 15.37 -1.77
C ILE A 109 7.38 16.03 -1.31
N CYS A 110 7.18 17.28 -1.70
CA CYS A 110 5.99 18.09 -1.38
C CYS A 110 5.73 18.26 0.12
N ARG A 111 6.81 18.37 0.93
CA ARG A 111 6.72 18.60 2.37
C ARG A 111 5.94 17.51 3.14
N VAL A 112 6.07 16.28 2.75
CA VAL A 112 5.54 15.14 3.50
C VAL A 112 6.68 14.49 4.29
N TYR A 113 6.39 13.95 5.45
CA TYR A 113 7.34 13.24 6.28
C TYR A 113 6.71 11.97 6.83
N GLY A 114 7.44 10.86 6.72
CA GLY A 114 7.00 9.56 7.21
C GLY A 114 6.07 8.83 6.24
N GLU A 115 6.42 7.60 5.96
CA GLU A 115 5.59 6.67 5.18
C GLU A 115 5.48 5.34 5.92
N GLN A 116 4.27 4.81 6.04
CA GLN A 116 4.06 3.46 6.54
C GLN A 116 3.68 2.50 5.44
N SER A 117 4.27 1.33 5.53
CA SER A 117 4.02 0.21 4.65
C SER A 117 3.62 -1.01 5.47
N ILE A 118 3.05 -2.02 4.82
CA ILE A 118 2.48 -3.18 5.48
C ILE A 118 3.31 -4.42 5.17
N TYR A 119 3.54 -5.23 6.19
CA TYR A 119 4.09 -6.58 6.06
C TYR A 119 3.13 -7.61 6.63
N PHE A 120 2.92 -8.68 5.92
CA PHE A 120 2.21 -9.85 6.45
C PHE A 120 2.73 -11.13 5.81
N ASN A 121 2.69 -12.20 6.58
CA ASN A 121 3.17 -13.49 6.14
C ASN A 121 2.00 -14.37 5.70
N VAL A 122 2.02 -14.80 4.45
CA VAL A 122 0.99 -15.65 3.87
C VAL A 122 1.32 -17.09 4.20
N LYS A 123 0.36 -17.81 4.76
CA LYS A 123 0.52 -19.22 5.10
C LYS A 123 1.02 -20.01 3.89
N ASP A 124 2.06 -20.80 4.10
CA ASP A 124 2.71 -21.66 3.11
C ASP A 124 3.32 -20.94 1.88
N ALA A 125 3.13 -19.63 1.74
CA ALA A 125 3.65 -18.85 0.63
C ALA A 125 4.87 -17.98 1.01
N GLY A 126 4.78 -17.18 2.07
CA GLY A 126 5.85 -16.32 2.52
C GLY A 126 5.43 -14.86 2.74
N MET A 127 6.40 -13.97 2.83
CA MET A 127 6.19 -12.55 3.11
C MET A 127 5.55 -11.82 1.93
N VAL A 128 4.50 -11.07 2.22
CA VAL A 128 3.93 -10.05 1.33
C VAL A 128 4.18 -8.67 1.91
N SER A 129 4.69 -7.81 1.07
CA SER A 129 4.98 -6.41 1.36
C SER A 129 4.02 -5.52 0.57
N VAL A 130 3.26 -4.65 1.25
CA VAL A 130 2.29 -3.76 0.62
C VAL A 130 2.60 -2.31 0.98
N THR A 131 2.58 -1.45 -0.02
CA THR A 131 2.95 -0.04 0.12
C THR A 131 2.02 0.88 -0.66
N GLY A 132 1.90 2.14 -0.25
CA GLY A 132 1.25 3.19 -1.02
C GLY A 132 2.12 3.64 -2.19
N CYS A 133 3.27 4.25 -1.88
CA CYS A 133 4.22 4.76 -2.87
C CYS A 133 5.61 4.16 -2.80
N CYS A 134 6.06 3.71 -1.64
CA CYS A 134 7.42 3.17 -1.44
C CYS A 134 8.54 4.20 -1.65
N HIS A 135 8.39 5.42 -1.10
CA HIS A 135 9.41 6.47 -1.21
C HIS A 135 10.76 6.09 -0.58
N GLN A 136 10.75 5.12 0.35
CA GLN A 136 11.95 4.53 0.92
C GLN A 136 12.74 3.65 -0.07
N SER A 137 12.27 3.47 -1.26
CA SER A 137 12.67 2.51 -2.28
C SER A 137 12.33 1.06 -1.96
N ILE A 138 12.07 0.27 -3.00
CA ILE A 138 11.78 -1.16 -2.88
C ILE A 138 12.96 -1.96 -2.28
N ILE A 139 14.17 -1.50 -2.51
CA ILE A 139 15.37 -2.12 -1.93
C ILE A 139 15.37 -1.95 -0.41
N GLN A 140 15.21 -0.72 0.08
CA GLN A 140 15.11 -0.44 1.51
C GLN A 140 13.93 -1.16 2.14
N PHE A 141 12.80 -1.22 1.44
CA PHE A 141 11.60 -1.91 1.91
C PHE A 141 11.83 -3.42 2.11
N ALA A 142 12.48 -4.08 1.15
CA ALA A 142 12.82 -5.50 1.25
C ALA A 142 13.92 -5.78 2.30
N GLU A 143 14.95 -4.92 2.38
CA GLU A 143 16.00 -5.06 3.40
C GLU A 143 15.45 -4.87 4.82
N THR A 144 14.52 -3.93 5.01
CA THR A 144 13.86 -3.74 6.30
C THR A 144 13.09 -4.98 6.72
N ALA A 145 12.34 -5.61 5.81
CA ALA A 145 11.65 -6.87 6.10
C ALA A 145 12.66 -7.96 6.52
N ARG A 146 13.77 -8.10 5.79
CA ARG A 146 14.84 -9.07 6.11
C ARG A 146 15.50 -8.81 7.47
N ALA A 147 15.65 -7.55 7.84
CA ALA A 147 16.29 -7.18 9.10
C ALA A 147 15.37 -7.37 10.31
N THR A 148 14.05 -7.16 10.15
CA THR A 148 13.13 -7.03 11.28
C THR A 148 12.19 -8.21 11.47
N ILE A 149 11.93 -9.01 10.43
CA ILE A 149 10.92 -10.07 10.45
C ILE A 149 11.56 -11.41 10.08
N GLN A 150 11.13 -12.48 10.76
CA GLN A 150 11.49 -13.84 10.39
C GLN A 150 10.49 -14.39 9.37
N TYR A 151 10.95 -14.72 8.17
CA TYR A 151 10.13 -15.32 7.11
C TYR A 151 10.97 -16.22 6.20
N LYS A 152 10.32 -17.11 5.47
CA LYS A 152 11.00 -18.10 4.61
C LYS A 152 11.49 -17.49 3.30
N LYS A 153 10.63 -16.71 2.62
CA LYS A 153 10.91 -16.07 1.32
C LYS A 153 10.01 -14.87 1.09
N ASN A 154 10.38 -14.01 0.16
CA ASN A 154 9.50 -12.96 -0.34
C ASN A 154 8.50 -13.59 -1.32
N PHE A 155 7.23 -13.66 -0.92
CA PHE A 155 6.18 -14.13 -1.81
C PHE A 155 5.74 -13.04 -2.76
N GLY A 156 5.52 -11.82 -2.27
CA GLY A 156 5.06 -10.75 -3.14
C GLY A 156 5.35 -9.34 -2.63
N VAL A 157 5.40 -8.43 -3.57
CA VAL A 157 5.31 -7.00 -3.31
C VAL A 157 4.10 -6.44 -4.06
N TYR A 158 3.32 -5.58 -3.41
CA TYR A 158 2.12 -4.99 -3.99
C TYR A 158 2.04 -3.49 -3.67
N GLY A 159 1.72 -2.68 -4.68
CA GLY A 159 1.52 -1.24 -4.52
C GLY A 159 2.40 -0.39 -5.45
N GLY A 160 2.44 0.92 -5.18
CA GLY A 160 3.32 1.85 -5.85
C GLY A 160 4.78 1.65 -5.43
N LEU A 161 5.71 1.76 -6.36
CA LEU A 161 7.15 1.61 -6.10
C LEU A 161 7.94 2.90 -6.37
N HIS A 162 7.26 3.97 -6.75
CA HIS A 162 7.77 5.33 -6.99
C HIS A 162 9.04 5.36 -7.87
N ILE A 163 9.05 4.60 -8.96
CA ILE A 163 10.22 4.48 -9.83
C ILE A 163 10.10 5.38 -11.07
N SER A 164 8.93 5.39 -11.70
CA SER A 164 8.65 6.17 -12.91
C SER A 164 7.27 6.85 -12.82
N PRO A 165 7.04 7.69 -11.80
CA PRO A 165 5.70 8.23 -11.51
C PRO A 165 5.15 9.15 -12.61
N PHE A 166 6.01 9.72 -13.44
CA PHE A 166 5.65 10.62 -14.53
C PHE A 166 5.81 10.00 -15.92
N GLU A 167 5.91 8.66 -15.97
CA GLU A 167 6.10 7.89 -17.21
C GLU A 167 7.38 8.29 -18.00
N ASP A 168 8.41 8.67 -17.26
CA ASP A 168 9.77 8.91 -17.73
C ASP A 168 10.70 7.82 -17.20
N TRP A 169 11.83 7.62 -17.85
CA TRP A 169 12.81 6.63 -17.42
C TRP A 169 14.18 7.26 -17.17
N ASP A 170 14.61 7.23 -15.92
CA ASP A 170 15.99 7.54 -15.58
C ASP A 170 16.83 6.26 -15.72
N PRO A 171 17.91 6.27 -16.55
CA PRO A 171 18.80 5.11 -16.71
C PRO A 171 19.36 4.55 -15.40
N LYS A 172 19.46 5.35 -14.34
CA LYS A 172 19.87 4.88 -13.00
C LYS A 172 18.93 3.81 -12.44
N ASN A 173 17.68 3.80 -12.88
CA ASN A 173 16.71 2.80 -12.45
C ASN A 173 16.94 1.42 -13.06
N ASP A 174 17.77 1.28 -14.09
CA ASP A 174 18.15 -0.04 -14.62
C ASP A 174 18.88 -0.87 -13.56
N ASP A 175 19.78 -0.24 -12.79
CA ASP A 175 20.46 -0.91 -11.67
C ASP A 175 19.49 -1.33 -10.55
N LEU A 176 18.47 -0.54 -10.29
CA LEU A 176 17.43 -0.89 -9.31
C LEU A 176 16.64 -2.11 -9.80
N VAL A 177 16.21 -2.12 -11.07
CA VAL A 177 15.49 -3.25 -11.67
C VAL A 177 16.33 -4.54 -11.57
N ILE A 178 17.61 -4.47 -11.90
CA ILE A 178 18.53 -5.61 -11.81
C ILE A 178 18.70 -6.06 -10.34
N SER A 179 18.93 -5.11 -9.44
CA SER A 179 19.21 -5.37 -8.03
C SER A 179 18.04 -6.01 -7.28
N MET A 180 16.80 -5.70 -7.69
CA MET A 180 15.61 -6.26 -7.08
C MET A 180 15.51 -7.79 -7.22
N LYS A 181 16.19 -8.39 -8.23
CA LYS A 181 16.21 -9.86 -8.44
C LYS A 181 16.74 -10.65 -7.23
N ARG A 182 17.68 -10.06 -6.48
CA ARG A 182 18.28 -10.70 -5.29
C ARG A 182 17.28 -11.02 -4.17
N TYR A 183 16.11 -10.39 -4.19
CA TYR A 183 15.07 -10.61 -3.18
C TYR A 183 14.11 -11.74 -3.54
N GLY A 184 14.10 -12.19 -4.79
CA GLY A 184 13.38 -13.37 -5.23
C GLY A 184 11.87 -13.30 -5.00
N PHE A 185 11.23 -12.19 -5.39
CA PHE A 185 9.77 -12.08 -5.31
C PHE A 185 9.08 -13.06 -6.27
N ASP A 186 8.19 -13.89 -5.76
CA ASP A 186 7.36 -14.78 -6.57
C ASP A 186 6.26 -14.02 -7.32
N LYS A 187 5.87 -12.83 -6.83
CA LYS A 187 4.86 -11.96 -7.43
C LYS A 187 5.24 -10.49 -7.30
N VAL A 188 5.06 -9.73 -8.37
CA VAL A 188 5.25 -8.27 -8.38
C VAL A 188 3.96 -7.63 -8.86
N GLY A 189 3.17 -7.09 -7.92
CA GLY A 189 1.91 -6.40 -8.18
C GLY A 189 2.11 -4.87 -8.16
N CYS A 190 2.97 -4.38 -9.04
CA CYS A 190 3.29 -2.95 -9.10
C CYS A 190 2.18 -2.12 -9.75
N ASN A 191 1.95 -0.92 -9.21
CA ASN A 191 0.90 -0.03 -9.72
C ASN A 191 1.23 1.45 -9.44
N HIS A 192 0.25 2.31 -9.62
CA HIS A 192 0.25 3.71 -9.21
C HIS A 192 1.54 4.43 -9.67
N CYS A 193 2.32 4.98 -8.76
CA CYS A 193 3.56 5.71 -9.04
C CYS A 193 4.74 4.83 -9.51
N THR A 194 4.56 3.53 -9.67
CA THR A 194 5.58 2.69 -10.34
C THR A 194 5.77 3.11 -11.80
N GLY A 195 4.69 3.51 -12.46
CA GLY A 195 4.66 3.86 -13.87
C GLY A 195 4.61 2.63 -14.81
N ILE A 196 3.96 2.81 -15.95
CA ILE A 196 3.81 1.75 -16.96
C ILE A 196 5.17 1.39 -17.56
N ILE A 197 6.04 2.39 -17.76
CA ILE A 197 7.39 2.16 -18.29
C ILE A 197 8.19 1.24 -17.38
N CYS A 198 8.18 1.49 -16.07
CA CYS A 198 8.87 0.64 -15.11
C CYS A 198 8.28 -0.77 -15.07
N ALA A 199 6.96 -0.89 -15.09
CA ALA A 199 6.30 -2.18 -15.10
C ALA A 199 6.68 -3.02 -16.35
N LYS A 200 6.81 -2.38 -17.51
CA LYS A 200 7.34 -3.03 -18.73
C LYS A 200 8.79 -3.48 -18.54
N LYS A 201 9.63 -2.64 -17.95
CA LYS A 201 11.02 -3.00 -17.61
C LYS A 201 11.09 -4.21 -16.68
N PHE A 202 10.20 -4.33 -15.71
CA PHE A 202 10.12 -5.53 -14.87
C PHE A 202 9.75 -6.77 -15.69
N ILE A 203 8.79 -6.68 -16.61
CA ILE A 203 8.41 -7.80 -17.49
C ILE A 203 9.58 -8.20 -18.36
N GLU A 204 10.24 -7.25 -19.03
CA GLU A 204 11.42 -7.47 -19.87
C GLU A 204 12.58 -8.10 -19.09
N ALA A 205 12.76 -7.71 -17.83
CA ALA A 205 13.73 -8.31 -16.92
C ALA A 205 13.34 -9.70 -16.39
N GLY A 206 12.16 -10.22 -16.76
CA GLY A 206 11.68 -11.54 -16.38
C GLY A 206 11.07 -11.65 -14.99
N TYR A 207 10.56 -10.54 -14.42
CA TYR A 207 9.82 -10.59 -13.16
C TYR A 207 8.41 -11.15 -13.38
N PRO A 208 7.88 -11.90 -12.39
CA PRO A 208 6.50 -12.40 -12.40
C PRO A 208 5.51 -11.29 -12.06
N VAL A 209 5.37 -10.32 -12.97
CA VAL A 209 4.47 -9.19 -12.79
C VAL A 209 3.02 -9.66 -12.85
N VAL A 210 2.24 -9.30 -11.82
CA VAL A 210 0.82 -9.61 -11.74
C VAL A 210 0.05 -8.67 -12.66
N GLN A 211 -0.62 -9.23 -13.64
CA GLN A 211 -1.49 -8.48 -14.54
C GLN A 211 -2.91 -8.42 -13.96
N GLY A 212 -3.56 -7.28 -14.14
CA GLY A 212 -4.95 -7.13 -13.74
C GLY A 212 -5.91 -7.99 -14.56
N THR A 213 -7.05 -8.28 -13.97
CA THR A 213 -8.09 -9.04 -14.65
C THR A 213 -8.77 -8.22 -15.73
N ALA A 214 -9.29 -8.90 -16.79
CA ALA A 214 -10.04 -8.26 -17.87
C ALA A 214 -11.27 -7.47 -17.38
N ARG A 215 -11.82 -7.79 -16.21
CA ARG A 215 -12.95 -7.09 -15.59
C ARG A 215 -12.68 -5.59 -15.36
N PHE A 216 -11.43 -5.24 -15.09
CA PHE A 216 -11.02 -3.87 -14.77
C PHE A 216 -10.27 -3.18 -15.91
N ARG A 217 -10.06 -3.88 -17.02
CA ARG A 217 -9.49 -3.27 -18.22
C ARG A 217 -10.52 -2.33 -18.82
N THR A 218 -10.22 -1.06 -18.86
CA THR A 218 -10.99 -0.11 -19.66
C THR A 218 -10.62 -0.30 -21.12
N LYS A 219 -11.50 0.11 -22.05
CA LYS A 219 -11.19 0.08 -23.49
C LYS A 219 -10.08 1.08 -23.90
N ASP A 220 -9.57 1.85 -22.93
CA ASP A 220 -8.45 2.77 -23.13
C ASP A 220 -7.14 1.97 -23.18
N LYS A 221 -6.38 2.17 -24.26
CA LYS A 221 -5.10 1.49 -24.51
C LYS A 221 -4.06 1.67 -23.37
N ARG A 222 -4.23 2.68 -22.52
CA ARG A 222 -3.39 2.88 -21.32
C ARG A 222 -3.62 1.84 -20.23
N SER A 223 -4.66 1.05 -20.33
CA SER A 223 -5.01 0.02 -19.35
C SER A 223 -4.64 -1.40 -19.78
N GLU A 224 -4.03 -1.57 -20.93
CA GLU A 224 -3.75 -2.90 -21.50
C GLU A 224 -2.69 -3.67 -20.68
N ASP A 225 -1.86 -2.97 -19.93
CA ASP A 225 -0.62 -3.57 -19.56
C ASP A 225 -0.55 -4.05 -18.11
N ILE A 226 -0.98 -3.28 -17.14
CA ILE A 226 -0.75 -3.69 -15.75
C ILE A 226 -1.80 -3.03 -14.87
N SER A 227 -2.78 -3.79 -14.49
CA SER A 227 -3.81 -3.32 -13.59
C SER A 227 -3.70 -4.02 -12.26
N CYS A 228 -3.45 -3.28 -11.22
CA CYS A 228 -3.48 -3.73 -9.85
C CYS A 228 -4.87 -3.66 -9.23
N ARG A 229 -5.89 -3.72 -10.03
CA ARG A 229 -7.28 -3.74 -9.57
C ARG A 229 -7.77 -5.14 -9.24
N GLU A 230 -6.88 -6.09 -9.07
CA GLU A 230 -7.23 -7.44 -8.69
C GLU A 230 -7.48 -7.50 -7.18
N ARG A 231 -8.62 -8.06 -6.79
CA ARG A 231 -8.87 -8.39 -5.38
C ARG A 231 -8.00 -9.57 -5.00
N VAL A 232 -6.96 -9.32 -4.25
CA VAL A 232 -6.14 -10.39 -3.68
C VAL A 232 -6.72 -10.78 -2.33
N TYR A 233 -7.27 -11.99 -2.24
CA TYR A 233 -7.66 -12.57 -0.96
C TYR A 233 -6.45 -13.31 -0.38
N ILE A 234 -5.94 -12.81 0.72
CA ILE A 234 -4.76 -13.37 1.36
C ILE A 234 -5.16 -13.94 2.71
N SER A 235 -4.88 -15.22 2.93
CA SER A 235 -5.00 -15.84 4.24
C SER A 235 -3.67 -15.70 4.97
N VAL A 236 -3.66 -14.93 6.05
CA VAL A 236 -2.48 -14.72 6.89
C VAL A 236 -2.44 -15.79 7.97
N ASP A 237 -1.27 -16.41 8.16
CA ASP A 237 -1.01 -17.25 9.31
C ASP A 237 -0.72 -16.38 10.53
N ALA A 238 -1.62 -16.45 11.51
CA ALA A 238 -1.57 -15.61 12.69
C ALA A 238 -0.29 -15.80 13.56
N GLU A 239 0.38 -16.94 13.41
CA GLU A 239 1.57 -17.27 14.23
C GLU A 239 2.89 -16.93 13.56
N SER A 240 2.87 -16.49 12.30
CA SER A 240 4.05 -16.51 11.45
C SER A 240 4.83 -15.22 11.35
N LEU A 241 4.32 -14.10 11.87
CA LEU A 241 5.08 -12.86 11.89
C LEU A 241 5.91 -12.76 13.18
N LYS A 242 7.10 -13.32 13.15
CA LYS A 242 8.07 -13.20 14.26
C LYS A 242 9.05 -12.07 13.96
N THR A 243 9.28 -11.21 14.93
CA THR A 243 10.35 -10.22 14.88
C THR A 243 11.70 -10.90 15.12
N LYS A 244 12.75 -10.35 14.53
CA LYS A 244 14.13 -10.68 14.89
C LYS A 244 14.50 -9.88 16.12
N GLU A 245 15.03 -10.54 17.12
CA GLU A 245 15.66 -9.94 18.29
C GLU A 245 16.97 -9.25 17.91
#